data_148131b153317abc0d179651b92829f3
#
_entry.id   148131b153317abc0d179651b92829f3
#
_cell.length_a   1.000
_cell.length_b   1.000
_cell.length_c   1.000
_cell.angle_alpha   90.00
_cell.angle_beta   90.00
_cell.angle_gamma   90.00
#
_symmetry.space_group_name_H-M   'P 1'
#
loop_
_entity.id
_entity.type
_entity.pdbx_description
1 polymer ?
#
loop_
_entity_poly.entity_id
_entity_poly.type
_entity_poly.pdbx_seq_one_letter_code
_entity_poly.pdbx_strand_id
1 'polypeptide(L)'
;MLTWNTGWGYISAVTCIWKEVSMKQYIVTGMSCAACQARVEKAARAVPGVREATVSLLTNTLAVEGDAAPEDIIKAVVNAGYGASVKGGHPDGSIGRGTENGVNVQGAACSAAGCGLDPMAAEEEALRDRETPKLKKRLLQSILLLVVLMYFSMGHNMAGWPLPAVFENPVNGGIVQMLLALIVMYINRKFFVGGFRSLLYRAPNMDALVALGSSAAFLYSLVELFLMSVALADGQMETVHHLHHNLYFETAAMIPALITVGKMLEARSKGRTTDALRSLMKLAPKTAVLLRDGKEVTVPIAEVQSGDLFVVRPGESIPVDGVILEGSSAVNEAALTGESIPVDKTVGDAVSAATINTDGFLKARATRVGEDTTLSQIIRMVSDAAATKAPISRIADQVAGIFVPAVILVSLLTFIAWMLAGKGVEFAIPRAVAVLVVSCPCALGLATPVAIMVGSG
;
A
#
# COMPACT_ATOMS: atom_id res chain seq x y z
N MET A 1 -45.53 -32.43 -40.43
CA MET A 1 -44.25 -32.31 -41.14
C MET A 1 -43.72 -30.91 -40.93
N LEU A 2 -42.87 -30.71 -39.97
CA LEU A 2 -42.26 -29.41 -39.69
C LEU A 2 -40.72 -29.62 -39.83
N THR A 3 -40.18 -29.05 -40.84
CA THR A 3 -38.75 -29.07 -41.17
C THR A 3 -38.02 -28.06 -40.34
N TRP A 4 -37.04 -28.54 -39.55
CA TRP A 4 -36.07 -27.70 -38.82
C TRP A 4 -35.01 -27.16 -39.80
N ASN A 5 -34.93 -25.86 -39.94
CA ASN A 5 -33.88 -25.20 -40.70
C ASN A 5 -32.82 -24.70 -39.73
N THR A 6 -31.63 -25.28 -39.81
CA THR A 6 -30.48 -25.00 -38.98
C THR A 6 -29.81 -23.70 -39.41
N GLY A 7 -29.94 -22.66 -38.58
CA GLY A 7 -29.27 -21.38 -38.80
C GLY A 7 -27.81 -21.41 -38.33
N TRP A 8 -26.90 -21.65 -39.22
CA TRP A 8 -25.46 -21.33 -39.09
C TRP A 8 -25.24 -19.87 -39.51
N GLY A 9 -25.51 -18.92 -38.68
CA GLY A 9 -25.41 -17.51 -39.07
C GLY A 9 -24.96 -16.55 -37.96
N TYR A 10 -24.58 -17.03 -36.79
CA TYR A 10 -24.28 -16.14 -35.64
C TYR A 10 -22.84 -16.20 -35.11
N ILE A 11 -21.91 -16.88 -35.77
CA ILE A 11 -20.51 -17.00 -35.28
C ILE A 11 -19.55 -16.01 -35.99
N SER A 12 -19.98 -15.28 -37.03
CA SER A 12 -19.05 -14.39 -37.76
C SER A 12 -19.13 -12.90 -37.31
N ALA A 13 -19.96 -12.53 -36.32
CA ALA A 13 -20.10 -11.16 -35.87
C ALA A 13 -19.39 -10.85 -34.54
N VAL A 14 -18.76 -11.81 -33.86
CA VAL A 14 -18.06 -11.59 -32.58
C VAL A 14 -16.56 -11.41 -32.75
N THR A 15 -16.02 -11.60 -33.97
CA THR A 15 -14.57 -11.54 -34.23
C THR A 15 -14.05 -10.14 -34.63
N CYS A 16 -14.83 -9.08 -34.49
CA CYS A 16 -14.43 -7.76 -35.01
C CYS A 16 -14.46 -6.60 -34.00
N ILE A 17 -14.33 -6.83 -32.68
CA ILE A 17 -14.23 -5.73 -31.70
C ILE A 17 -13.14 -6.02 -30.64
N TRP A 18 -12.05 -6.63 -30.99
CA TRP A 18 -10.81 -6.53 -30.21
C TRP A 18 -9.84 -5.62 -30.97
N LYS A 19 -10.14 -4.33 -30.97
CA LYS A 19 -9.14 -3.32 -31.27
C LYS A 19 -8.17 -3.37 -30.12
N GLU A 20 -6.89 -3.69 -30.38
CA GLU A 20 -5.80 -3.62 -29.40
C GLU A 20 -5.84 -2.26 -28.71
N VAL A 21 -6.37 -2.24 -27.51
CA VAL A 21 -6.35 -1.05 -26.67
C VAL A 21 -4.97 -1.06 -26.00
N SER A 22 -4.05 -0.29 -26.58
CA SER A 22 -2.72 -0.10 -26.01
C SER A 22 -2.82 0.63 -24.68
N MET A 23 -2.86 -0.11 -23.57
CA MET A 23 -2.76 0.47 -22.21
C MET A 23 -1.32 0.84 -21.91
N LYS A 24 -1.05 2.13 -21.77
CA LYS A 24 0.27 2.63 -21.34
C LYS A 24 0.36 2.57 -19.82
N GLN A 25 1.44 1.98 -19.30
CA GLN A 25 1.70 1.87 -17.85
C GLN A 25 2.79 2.83 -17.40
N TYR A 26 2.57 3.48 -16.24
CA TYR A 26 3.50 4.41 -15.61
C TYR A 26 3.77 3.96 -14.18
N ILE A 27 5.01 4.10 -13.71
CA ILE A 27 5.37 3.91 -12.31
C ILE A 27 5.13 5.26 -11.61
N VAL A 28 4.33 5.23 -10.53
CA VAL A 28 4.01 6.44 -9.74
C VAL A 28 4.59 6.30 -8.34
N THR A 29 5.39 7.28 -7.91
CA THR A 29 6.03 7.27 -6.60
C THR A 29 5.41 8.31 -5.67
N GLY A 30 5.46 8.06 -4.35
CA GLY A 30 4.93 8.97 -3.33
C GLY A 30 3.46 8.74 -2.96
N MET A 31 2.80 7.71 -3.51
CA MET A 31 1.46 7.31 -3.10
C MET A 31 1.53 6.43 -1.84
N SER A 32 0.78 6.79 -0.80
CA SER A 32 0.72 6.02 0.44
C SER A 32 -0.71 5.71 0.90
N CYS A 33 -1.71 6.27 0.22
CA CYS A 33 -3.11 6.13 0.61
C CYS A 33 -4.04 6.22 -0.61
N ALA A 34 -5.29 5.78 -0.39
CA ALA A 34 -6.31 5.78 -1.42
C ALA A 34 -6.71 7.18 -1.91
N ALA A 35 -6.62 8.19 -1.06
CA ALA A 35 -6.84 9.58 -1.48
C ALA A 35 -5.73 10.03 -2.46
N CYS A 36 -4.49 9.53 -2.28
CA CYS A 36 -3.38 9.75 -3.22
C CYS A 36 -3.69 9.12 -4.58
N GLN A 37 -4.18 7.87 -4.59
CA GLN A 37 -4.61 7.16 -5.79
C GLN A 37 -5.69 7.92 -6.55
N ALA A 38 -6.80 8.26 -5.86
CA ALA A 38 -7.92 8.99 -6.47
C ALA A 38 -7.48 10.34 -7.07
N ARG A 39 -6.49 10.99 -6.45
CA ARG A 39 -5.93 12.25 -6.94
C ARG A 39 -5.08 12.05 -8.20
N VAL A 40 -4.24 11.03 -8.24
CA VAL A 40 -3.45 10.68 -9.43
C VAL A 40 -4.38 10.27 -10.58
N GLU A 41 -5.39 9.44 -10.31
CA GLU A 41 -6.40 9.07 -11.30
C GLU A 41 -7.15 10.30 -11.85
N LYS A 42 -7.57 11.19 -10.95
CA LYS A 42 -8.25 12.43 -11.36
C LYS A 42 -7.34 13.35 -12.18
N ALA A 43 -6.07 13.47 -11.81
CA ALA A 43 -5.10 14.27 -12.54
C ALA A 43 -4.83 13.68 -13.93
N ALA A 44 -4.67 12.37 -14.02
CA ALA A 44 -4.47 11.66 -15.29
C ALA A 44 -5.71 11.75 -16.21
N ARG A 45 -6.92 11.59 -15.66
CA ARG A 45 -8.18 11.72 -16.41
C ARG A 45 -8.44 13.14 -16.91
N ALA A 46 -7.85 14.15 -16.30
CA ALA A 46 -7.98 15.55 -16.72
C ALA A 46 -7.11 15.86 -17.96
N VAL A 47 -6.22 14.98 -18.37
CA VAL A 47 -5.37 15.17 -19.55
C VAL A 47 -6.19 14.89 -20.82
N PRO A 48 -6.22 15.80 -21.80
CA PRO A 48 -6.89 15.58 -23.07
C PRO A 48 -6.38 14.32 -23.77
N GLY A 49 -7.28 13.46 -24.23
CA GLY A 49 -6.95 12.20 -24.90
C GLY A 49 -6.89 10.98 -23.99
N VAL A 50 -7.06 11.14 -22.67
CA VAL A 50 -7.20 10.01 -21.72
C VAL A 50 -8.68 9.61 -21.67
N ARG A 51 -8.96 8.33 -21.93
CA ARG A 51 -10.30 7.73 -21.82
C ARG A 51 -10.54 7.16 -20.44
N GLU A 52 -9.56 6.38 -19.97
CA GLU A 52 -9.60 5.80 -18.63
C GLU A 52 -8.20 5.84 -18.00
N ALA A 53 -8.18 6.06 -16.67
CA ALA A 53 -6.96 6.02 -15.88
C ALA A 53 -7.24 5.26 -14.58
N THR A 54 -6.45 4.23 -14.32
CA THR A 54 -6.57 3.39 -13.12
C THR A 54 -5.21 3.28 -12.45
N VAL A 55 -5.16 3.52 -11.15
CA VAL A 55 -3.93 3.44 -10.35
C VAL A 55 -3.97 2.22 -9.45
N SER A 56 -2.89 1.46 -9.42
CA SER A 56 -2.66 0.39 -8.46
C SER A 56 -1.71 0.87 -7.35
N LEU A 57 -2.20 0.88 -6.10
CA LEU A 57 -1.34 1.14 -4.92
C LEU A 57 -0.44 -0.03 -4.56
N LEU A 58 -0.78 -1.25 -4.99
CA LEU A 58 -0.01 -2.45 -4.71
C LEU A 58 1.30 -2.45 -5.51
N THR A 59 1.18 -2.14 -6.80
CA THR A 59 2.30 -2.11 -7.74
C THR A 59 2.87 -0.70 -7.95
N ASN A 60 2.25 0.32 -7.35
CA ASN A 60 2.58 1.74 -7.59
C ASN A 60 2.54 2.12 -9.08
N THR A 61 1.61 1.56 -9.83
CA THR A 61 1.46 1.80 -11.27
C THR A 61 0.18 2.56 -11.60
N LEU A 62 0.25 3.41 -12.62
CA LEU A 62 -0.87 4.07 -13.24
C LEU A 62 -1.01 3.48 -14.64
N ALA A 63 -2.14 2.84 -14.93
CA ALA A 63 -2.53 2.39 -16.25
C ALA A 63 -3.43 3.46 -16.89
N VAL A 64 -3.10 3.88 -18.11
CA VAL A 64 -3.85 4.90 -18.86
C VAL A 64 -4.25 4.33 -20.20
N GLU A 65 -5.54 4.42 -20.49
CA GLU A 65 -6.14 4.14 -21.79
C GLU A 65 -6.38 5.44 -22.53
N GLY A 66 -5.87 5.58 -23.74
CA GLY A 66 -6.08 6.76 -24.56
C GLY A 66 -4.86 7.13 -25.41
N ASP A 67 -5.03 8.18 -26.22
CA ASP A 67 -4.03 8.66 -27.18
C ASP A 67 -3.17 9.81 -26.62
N ALA A 68 -3.27 10.10 -25.32
CA ALA A 68 -2.52 11.18 -24.68
C ALA A 68 -0.99 10.94 -24.74
N ALA A 69 -0.24 12.05 -24.86
CA ALA A 69 1.21 11.99 -24.87
C ALA A 69 1.74 11.60 -23.47
N PRO A 70 2.74 10.71 -23.39
CA PRO A 70 3.31 10.29 -22.10
C PRO A 70 3.79 11.46 -21.23
N GLU A 71 4.35 12.49 -21.84
CA GLU A 71 4.85 13.67 -21.14
C GLU A 71 3.76 14.47 -20.44
N ASP A 72 2.57 14.58 -21.04
CA ASP A 72 1.45 15.33 -20.46
C ASP A 72 0.85 14.59 -19.26
N ILE A 73 0.81 13.25 -19.33
CA ILE A 73 0.39 12.40 -18.21
C ILE A 73 1.39 12.54 -17.05
N ILE A 74 2.70 12.46 -17.33
CA ILE A 74 3.74 12.64 -16.32
C ILE A 74 3.65 14.03 -15.69
N LYS A 75 3.52 15.09 -16.50
CA LYS A 75 3.35 16.47 -16.00
C LYS A 75 2.12 16.61 -15.10
N ALA A 76 0.99 16.03 -15.49
CA ALA A 76 -0.25 16.09 -14.70
C ALA A 76 -0.09 15.39 -13.33
N VAL A 77 0.58 14.24 -13.30
CA VAL A 77 0.85 13.49 -12.06
C VAL A 77 1.85 14.24 -11.18
N VAL A 78 2.90 14.83 -11.77
CA VAL A 78 3.90 15.64 -11.04
C VAL A 78 3.26 16.91 -10.46
N ASN A 79 2.40 17.59 -11.22
CA ASN A 79 1.64 18.76 -10.73
C ASN A 79 0.66 18.39 -9.62
N ALA A 80 0.17 17.14 -9.58
CA ALA A 80 -0.61 16.62 -8.47
C ALA A 80 0.22 16.30 -7.22
N GLY A 81 1.57 16.43 -7.29
CA GLY A 81 2.50 16.27 -6.16
C GLY A 81 3.08 14.86 -6.02
N TYR A 82 3.09 14.05 -7.09
CA TYR A 82 3.60 12.67 -7.14
C TYR A 82 4.68 12.53 -8.20
N GLY A 83 5.61 11.57 -8.04
CA GLY A 83 6.56 11.25 -9.10
C GLY A 83 5.91 10.31 -10.12
N ALA A 84 6.23 10.45 -11.42
CA ALA A 84 5.77 9.54 -12.46
C ALA A 84 6.87 9.27 -13.49
N SER A 85 6.95 8.02 -13.98
CA SER A 85 7.85 7.60 -15.07
C SER A 85 7.17 6.52 -15.92
N VAL A 86 7.52 6.40 -17.19
CA VAL A 86 6.97 5.36 -18.10
C VAL A 86 7.53 3.99 -17.70
N LYS A 87 6.68 2.96 -17.57
CA LYS A 87 7.09 1.57 -17.36
C LYS A 87 7.54 0.99 -18.70
N GLY A 88 8.83 0.61 -18.83
CA GLY A 88 9.38 -0.03 -20.03
C GLY A 88 9.93 0.89 -21.12
N GLY A 89 10.01 2.19 -20.91
CA GLY A 89 10.63 3.13 -21.86
C GLY A 89 12.14 3.27 -21.63
N HIS A 90 12.95 3.08 -22.68
CA HIS A 90 14.34 3.52 -22.69
C HIS A 90 14.39 5.04 -22.46
N PRO A 91 15.30 5.56 -21.63
CA PRO A 91 15.50 7.00 -21.52
C PRO A 91 16.29 7.49 -22.73
N ASP A 92 15.60 7.95 -23.77
CA ASP A 92 16.21 8.83 -24.75
C ASP A 92 16.37 10.20 -24.14
N GLY A 93 17.63 10.68 -24.21
CA GLY A 93 18.08 11.85 -23.49
C GLY A 93 17.46 13.15 -23.97
N SER A 94 16.83 13.85 -23.03
CA SER A 94 16.87 15.31 -22.92
C SER A 94 16.28 15.74 -21.57
N ILE A 95 17.14 15.81 -20.57
CA ILE A 95 16.77 16.40 -19.27
C ILE A 95 16.93 17.91 -19.37
N GLY A 96 15.81 18.62 -19.47
CA GLY A 96 15.74 20.05 -19.22
C GLY A 96 16.09 20.33 -17.75
N ARG A 97 17.17 21.09 -17.53
CA ARG A 97 17.54 21.67 -16.22
C ARG A 97 16.40 22.57 -15.72
N GLY A 98 15.83 22.22 -14.58
CA GLY A 98 14.85 23.02 -13.85
C GLY A 98 15.07 22.90 -12.35
N THR A 99 15.77 23.89 -11.80
CA THR A 99 15.80 24.43 -10.43
C THR A 99 15.66 23.49 -9.21
N GLU A 100 16.76 23.49 -8.48
CA GLU A 100 16.97 23.03 -7.12
C GLU A 100 15.88 23.50 -6.16
N ASN A 101 15.27 22.53 -5.45
CA ASN A 101 14.94 22.69 -4.04
C ASN A 101 14.98 21.31 -3.37
N GLY A 102 15.91 21.19 -2.43
CA GLY A 102 16.43 19.99 -1.83
C GLY A 102 15.39 19.05 -1.22
N VAL A 103 15.29 17.85 -1.79
CA VAL A 103 14.97 16.62 -1.07
C VAL A 103 15.98 15.59 -1.51
N ASN A 104 16.92 15.31 -0.62
CA ASN A 104 17.94 14.28 -0.77
C ASN A 104 17.27 12.91 -0.82
N VAL A 105 16.99 12.38 -2.01
CA VAL A 105 16.55 11.00 -2.26
C VAL A 105 17.80 10.19 -2.58
N GLN A 106 18.59 9.88 -1.55
CA GLN A 106 19.51 8.74 -1.60
C GLN A 106 18.72 7.46 -1.43
N GLY A 107 18.40 6.83 -2.54
CA GLY A 107 17.71 5.54 -2.61
C GLY A 107 17.81 5.01 -4.03
N ALA A 108 19.00 4.46 -4.35
CA ALA A 108 19.25 3.45 -5.39
C ALA A 108 18.49 3.64 -6.73
N ALA A 109 18.89 4.63 -7.50
CA ALA A 109 18.83 4.52 -8.95
C ALA A 109 20.05 3.69 -9.39
N CYS A 110 19.96 2.38 -9.33
CA CYS A 110 20.81 1.52 -10.14
C CYS A 110 20.45 1.79 -11.59
N SER A 111 21.35 2.42 -12.31
CA SER A 111 21.32 2.55 -13.76
C SER A 111 21.18 1.14 -14.35
N ALA A 112 20.03 0.89 -14.99
CA ALA A 112 19.73 -0.35 -15.69
C ALA A 112 20.46 -0.42 -17.06
N ALA A 113 21.73 -0.08 -17.06
CA ALA A 113 22.61 -0.32 -18.21
C ALA A 113 23.74 -1.24 -17.73
N GLY A 114 23.48 -2.57 -17.70
CA GLY A 114 24.54 -3.54 -17.47
C GLY A 114 24.25 -4.72 -16.56
N CYS A 115 23.03 -4.91 -16.04
CA CYS A 115 22.64 -6.16 -15.37
C CYS A 115 21.43 -6.73 -16.11
N GLY A 116 21.59 -7.87 -16.75
CA GLY A 116 20.52 -8.71 -17.28
C GLY A 116 19.69 -9.30 -16.14
N LEU A 117 18.97 -8.42 -15.42
CA LEU A 117 18.03 -8.85 -14.40
C LEU A 117 16.76 -9.31 -15.09
N ASP A 118 16.45 -10.59 -14.92
CA ASP A 118 15.21 -11.23 -15.27
C ASP A 118 14.02 -10.31 -14.89
N PRO A 119 13.10 -9.98 -15.82
CA PRO A 119 11.90 -9.18 -15.53
C PRO A 119 11.11 -9.72 -14.34
N MET A 120 11.01 -11.05 -14.20
CA MET A 120 10.37 -11.71 -13.06
C MET A 120 11.11 -11.48 -11.74
N ALA A 121 12.44 -11.41 -11.74
CA ALA A 121 13.22 -11.12 -10.52
C ALA A 121 13.02 -9.68 -10.05
N ALA A 122 12.86 -8.73 -10.96
CA ALA A 122 12.54 -7.34 -10.64
C ALA A 122 11.12 -7.21 -10.07
N GLU A 123 10.16 -7.97 -10.58
CA GLU A 123 8.78 -7.99 -10.11
C GLU A 123 8.67 -8.70 -8.74
N GLU A 124 9.41 -9.79 -8.52
CA GLU A 124 9.52 -10.46 -7.20
C GLU A 124 10.07 -9.50 -6.13
N GLU A 125 11.10 -8.70 -6.45
CA GLU A 125 11.67 -7.73 -5.51
C GLU A 125 10.70 -6.56 -5.26
N ALA A 126 9.91 -6.15 -6.25
CA ALA A 126 8.86 -5.12 -6.10
C ALA A 126 7.73 -5.56 -5.17
N LEU A 127 7.40 -6.85 -5.14
CA LEU A 127 6.38 -7.45 -4.26
C LEU A 127 6.89 -7.72 -2.83
N ARG A 128 8.17 -7.46 -2.54
CA ARG A 128 8.74 -7.68 -1.21
C ARG A 128 8.15 -6.73 -0.19
N ASP A 129 7.56 -7.28 0.88
CA ASP A 129 7.05 -6.49 2.01
C ASP A 129 8.18 -5.80 2.78
N ARG A 130 8.41 -4.54 2.45
CA ARG A 130 9.38 -3.66 3.13
C ARG A 130 8.73 -2.76 4.18
N GLU A 131 7.41 -2.69 4.22
CA GLU A 131 6.68 -1.77 5.10
C GLU A 131 6.35 -2.37 6.45
N THR A 132 5.89 -3.62 6.50
CA THR A 132 5.51 -4.29 7.75
C THR A 132 6.62 -4.30 8.80
N PRO A 133 7.90 -4.63 8.50
CA PRO A 133 8.95 -4.62 9.50
C PRO A 133 9.24 -3.21 10.05
N LYS A 134 9.14 -2.18 9.21
CA LYS A 134 9.32 -0.78 9.63
C LYS A 134 8.17 -0.33 10.54
N LEU A 135 6.93 -0.67 10.20
CA LEU A 135 5.75 -0.36 11.01
C LEU A 135 5.79 -1.10 12.34
N LYS A 136 6.18 -2.40 12.35
CA LYS A 136 6.33 -3.19 13.57
C LYS A 136 7.35 -2.56 14.53
N LYS A 137 8.51 -2.14 14.03
CA LYS A 137 9.54 -1.46 14.85
C LYS A 137 9.01 -0.14 15.44
N ARG A 138 8.36 0.68 14.63
CA ARG A 138 7.75 1.96 15.06
C ARG A 138 6.67 1.74 16.12
N LEU A 139 5.81 0.75 15.91
CA LEU A 139 4.74 0.39 16.84
C LEU A 139 5.32 -0.04 18.19
N LEU A 140 6.31 -0.94 18.19
CA LEU A 140 6.94 -1.42 19.42
C LEU A 140 7.58 -0.26 20.21
N GLN A 141 8.27 0.65 19.52
CA GLN A 141 8.84 1.85 20.13
C GLN A 141 7.76 2.78 20.70
N SER A 142 6.67 3.01 19.96
CA SER A 142 5.57 3.84 20.42
C SER A 142 4.84 3.24 21.63
N ILE A 143 4.60 1.92 21.62
CA ILE A 143 3.95 1.23 22.75
C ILE A 143 4.82 1.29 24.00
N LEU A 144 6.13 1.03 23.87
CA LEU A 144 7.04 1.09 25.02
C LEU A 144 7.02 2.47 25.69
N LEU A 145 7.12 3.54 24.89
CA LEU A 145 7.05 4.90 25.39
C LEU A 145 5.67 5.27 25.96
N LEU A 146 4.61 4.75 25.32
CA LEU A 146 3.25 4.99 25.79
C LEU A 146 2.99 4.33 27.14
N VAL A 147 3.49 3.11 27.38
CA VAL A 147 3.39 2.44 28.69
C VAL A 147 4.08 3.28 29.77
N VAL A 148 5.27 3.81 29.48
CA VAL A 148 5.97 4.71 30.42
C VAL A 148 5.16 5.98 30.64
N LEU A 149 4.61 6.58 29.57
CA LEU A 149 3.78 7.78 29.65
C LEU A 149 2.52 7.55 30.50
N MET A 150 1.84 6.40 30.29
CA MET A 150 0.67 5.99 31.06
C MET A 150 0.99 5.77 32.54
N TYR A 151 2.20 5.29 32.86
CA TYR A 151 2.66 5.18 34.24
C TYR A 151 2.70 6.55 34.94
N PHE A 152 3.24 7.57 34.26
CA PHE A 152 3.31 8.93 34.81
C PHE A 152 1.94 9.62 34.86
N SER A 153 1.11 9.45 33.83
CA SER A 153 -0.18 10.13 33.74
C SER A 153 -1.26 9.49 34.63
N MET A 154 -1.55 8.19 34.40
CA MET A 154 -2.62 7.50 35.13
C MET A 154 -2.13 6.73 36.35
N GLY A 155 -0.95 6.10 36.27
CA GLY A 155 -0.45 5.26 37.34
C GLY A 155 -0.22 6.05 38.64
N HIS A 156 0.40 7.21 38.56
CA HIS A 156 0.62 8.06 39.72
C HIS A 156 -0.65 8.81 40.14
N ASN A 157 -1.30 9.49 39.19
CA ASN A 157 -2.43 10.38 39.49
C ASN A 157 -3.71 9.65 39.96
N MET A 158 -3.97 8.45 39.42
CA MET A 158 -5.18 7.68 39.76
C MET A 158 -4.92 6.52 40.71
N ALA A 159 -3.79 5.81 40.54
CA ALA A 159 -3.49 4.61 41.32
C ALA A 159 -2.47 4.85 42.45
N GLY A 160 -1.92 6.07 42.61
CA GLY A 160 -0.96 6.41 43.65
C GLY A 160 0.37 5.65 43.57
N TRP A 161 0.78 5.23 42.36
CA TRP A 161 2.01 4.49 42.21
C TRP A 161 3.24 5.34 42.59
N PRO A 162 4.26 4.74 43.22
CA PRO A 162 5.40 5.49 43.69
C PRO A 162 6.21 6.10 42.53
N LEU A 163 6.50 7.39 42.64
CA LEU A 163 7.42 8.10 41.75
C LEU A 163 8.68 8.50 42.51
N PRO A 164 9.85 8.60 41.85
CA PRO A 164 11.01 9.24 42.43
C PRO A 164 10.68 10.68 42.85
N ALA A 165 11.20 11.13 44.00
CA ALA A 165 10.87 12.45 44.61
C ALA A 165 11.03 13.64 43.63
N VAL A 166 11.90 13.54 42.65
CA VAL A 166 12.10 14.59 41.63
C VAL A 166 10.86 14.78 40.75
N PHE A 167 10.03 13.74 40.57
CA PHE A 167 8.84 13.75 39.70
C PHE A 167 7.53 13.89 40.49
N GLU A 168 7.59 13.96 41.83
CA GLU A 168 6.45 14.30 42.67
C GLU A 168 5.97 15.75 42.45
N ASN A 169 6.88 16.63 41.97
CA ASN A 169 6.48 17.96 41.54
C ASN A 169 5.64 17.86 40.27
N PRO A 170 4.38 18.36 40.26
CA PRO A 170 3.46 18.25 39.10
C PRO A 170 4.02 18.83 37.80
N VAL A 171 4.81 19.92 37.88
CA VAL A 171 5.45 20.54 36.69
C VAL A 171 6.50 19.63 36.13
N ASN A 172 7.33 19.01 36.97
CA ASN A 172 8.37 18.06 36.48
C ASN A 172 7.72 16.82 35.85
N GLY A 173 6.66 16.30 36.48
CA GLY A 173 5.85 15.21 35.90
C GLY A 173 5.26 15.58 34.54
N GLY A 174 4.71 16.78 34.40
CA GLY A 174 4.18 17.30 33.14
C GLY A 174 5.25 17.47 32.06
N ILE A 175 6.46 17.92 32.43
CA ILE A 175 7.59 18.01 31.47
C ILE A 175 8.00 16.63 30.92
N VAL A 176 8.05 15.61 31.79
CA VAL A 176 8.37 14.24 31.36
C VAL A 176 7.30 13.72 30.38
N GLN A 177 6.02 13.93 30.73
CA GLN A 177 4.90 13.55 29.85
C GLN A 177 4.99 14.27 28.48
N MET A 178 5.29 15.57 28.48
CA MET A 178 5.50 16.36 27.27
C MET A 178 6.62 15.80 26.39
N LEU A 179 7.79 15.49 26.98
CA LEU A 179 8.93 14.94 26.25
C LEU A 179 8.63 13.57 25.67
N LEU A 180 8.00 12.68 26.45
CA LEU A 180 7.60 11.35 25.97
C LEU A 180 6.59 11.44 24.84
N ALA A 181 5.58 12.29 24.97
CA ALA A 181 4.59 12.53 23.91
C ALA A 181 5.25 13.07 22.64
N LEU A 182 6.16 14.04 22.77
CA LEU A 182 6.90 14.61 21.64
C LEU A 182 7.71 13.53 20.89
N ILE A 183 8.38 12.62 21.62
CA ILE A 183 9.14 11.51 21.01
C ILE A 183 8.19 10.57 20.25
N VAL A 184 7.04 10.21 20.82
CA VAL A 184 6.04 9.36 20.11
C VAL A 184 5.50 10.05 18.87
N MET A 185 5.18 11.34 18.93
CA MET A 185 4.76 12.15 17.78
C MET A 185 5.85 12.19 16.71
N TYR A 186 7.12 12.36 17.10
CA TYR A 186 8.26 12.36 16.17
C TYR A 186 8.48 11.02 15.50
N ILE A 187 8.38 9.90 16.22
CA ILE A 187 8.42 8.54 15.66
C ILE A 187 7.33 8.39 14.57
N ASN A 188 6.17 8.97 14.82
CA ASN A 188 4.99 8.90 13.97
C ASN A 188 4.80 10.12 13.05
N ARG A 189 5.86 10.92 12.82
CA ARG A 189 5.84 12.19 12.05
C ARG A 189 5.20 12.09 10.67
N LYS A 190 5.19 10.89 10.06
CA LYS A 190 4.56 10.68 8.74
C LYS A 190 3.09 11.04 8.73
N PHE A 191 2.35 10.76 9.82
CA PHE A 191 0.93 11.13 9.95
C PHE A 191 0.74 12.63 9.99
N PHE A 192 1.61 13.34 10.71
CA PHE A 192 1.52 14.80 10.81
C PHE A 192 1.84 15.46 9.47
N VAL A 193 2.94 15.06 8.82
CA VAL A 193 3.32 15.61 7.51
C VAL A 193 2.25 15.29 6.46
N GLY A 194 1.76 14.05 6.42
CA GLY A 194 0.70 13.62 5.50
C GLY A 194 -0.63 14.32 5.76
N GLY A 195 -1.02 14.41 7.04
CA GLY A 195 -2.26 15.04 7.48
C GLY A 195 -2.31 16.54 7.20
N PHE A 196 -1.30 17.29 7.61
CA PHE A 196 -1.23 18.73 7.34
C PHE A 196 -1.13 19.04 5.85
N ARG A 197 -0.37 18.22 5.10
CA ARG A 197 -0.28 18.34 3.64
C ARG A 197 -1.64 18.10 2.97
N SER A 198 -2.39 17.08 3.39
CA SER A 198 -3.72 16.80 2.84
C SER A 198 -4.72 17.92 3.14
N LEU A 199 -4.61 18.53 4.32
CA LEU A 199 -5.42 19.68 4.71
C LEU A 199 -5.13 20.91 3.84
N LEU A 200 -3.83 21.21 3.64
CA LEU A 200 -3.37 22.32 2.81
C LEU A 200 -3.85 22.20 1.36
N TYR A 201 -3.88 20.98 0.84
CA TYR A 201 -4.36 20.70 -0.51
C TYR A 201 -5.88 20.51 -0.61
N ARG A 202 -6.66 20.83 0.43
CA ARG A 202 -8.13 20.70 0.49
C ARG A 202 -8.63 19.29 0.14
N ALA A 203 -7.86 18.27 0.45
CA ALA A 203 -8.23 16.87 0.31
C ALA A 203 -8.04 16.16 1.67
N PRO A 204 -8.81 16.54 2.71
CA PRO A 204 -8.65 16.00 4.04
C PRO A 204 -8.86 14.49 4.04
N ASN A 205 -7.96 13.79 4.71
CA ASN A 205 -7.99 12.35 4.88
C ASN A 205 -7.96 11.98 6.37
N MET A 206 -7.97 10.69 6.69
CA MET A 206 -7.92 10.21 8.06
C MET A 206 -6.66 10.71 8.81
N ASP A 207 -5.51 10.84 8.13
CA ASP A 207 -4.28 11.36 8.72
C ASP A 207 -4.42 12.84 9.14
N ALA A 208 -5.32 13.61 8.47
CA ALA A 208 -5.60 15.00 8.83
C ALA A 208 -6.26 15.13 10.23
N LEU A 209 -7.23 14.26 10.55
CA LEU A 209 -7.85 14.23 11.88
C LEU A 209 -6.84 13.86 12.97
N VAL A 210 -5.99 12.86 12.68
CA VAL A 210 -4.91 12.46 13.59
C VAL A 210 -3.97 13.62 13.86
N ALA A 211 -3.51 14.29 12.80
CA ALA A 211 -2.59 15.43 12.92
C ALA A 211 -3.23 16.58 13.70
N LEU A 212 -4.49 16.94 13.41
CA LEU A 212 -5.20 18.01 14.09
C LEU A 212 -5.47 17.66 15.56
N GLY A 213 -6.08 16.49 15.83
CA GLY A 213 -6.47 16.08 17.17
C GLY A 213 -5.26 15.93 18.11
N SER A 214 -4.22 15.22 17.64
CA SER A 214 -2.99 15.03 18.41
C SER A 214 -2.22 16.34 18.63
N SER A 215 -2.12 17.20 17.59
CA SER A 215 -1.46 18.51 17.75
C SER A 215 -2.26 19.45 18.65
N ALA A 216 -3.58 19.47 18.56
CA ALA A 216 -4.42 20.28 19.41
C ALA A 216 -4.33 19.86 20.89
N ALA A 217 -4.37 18.53 21.15
CA ALA A 217 -4.18 18.00 22.50
C ALA A 217 -2.80 18.35 23.07
N PHE A 218 -1.75 18.24 22.26
CA PHE A 218 -0.39 18.58 22.66
C PHE A 218 -0.23 20.08 22.96
N LEU A 219 -0.69 20.94 22.05
CA LEU A 219 -0.59 22.39 22.22
C LEU A 219 -1.40 22.89 23.40
N TYR A 220 -2.61 22.36 23.61
CA TYR A 220 -3.42 22.67 24.80
C TYR A 220 -2.66 22.30 26.07
N SER A 221 -2.16 21.07 26.17
CA SER A 221 -1.40 20.62 27.35
C SER A 221 -0.11 21.42 27.58
N LEU A 222 0.51 21.90 26.50
CA LEU A 222 1.67 22.77 26.59
C LEU A 222 1.31 24.10 27.25
N VAL A 223 0.18 24.72 26.89
CA VAL A 223 -0.32 25.95 27.50
C VAL A 223 -0.66 25.71 28.97
N GLU A 224 -1.36 24.63 29.30
CA GLU A 224 -1.69 24.24 30.67
C GLU A 224 -0.43 24.04 31.53
N LEU A 225 0.62 23.41 30.95
CA LEU A 225 1.90 23.22 31.65
C LEU A 225 2.59 24.55 31.97
N PHE A 226 2.54 25.54 31.06
CA PHE A 226 3.07 26.88 31.33
C PHE A 226 2.26 27.60 32.41
N LEU A 227 0.92 27.56 32.35
CA LEU A 227 0.06 28.14 33.35
C LEU A 227 0.28 27.48 34.73
N MET A 228 0.45 26.15 34.77
CA MET A 228 0.77 25.41 35.99
C MET A 228 2.11 25.83 36.58
N SER A 229 3.12 26.11 35.75
CA SER A 229 4.41 26.64 36.23
C SER A 229 4.29 28.01 36.88
N VAL A 230 3.46 28.90 36.32
CA VAL A 230 3.16 30.23 36.94
C VAL A 230 2.38 30.06 38.25
N ALA A 231 1.32 29.26 38.25
CA ALA A 231 0.52 28.99 39.45
C ALA A 231 1.36 28.40 40.60
N LEU A 232 2.32 27.53 40.28
CA LEU A 232 3.25 26.97 41.25
C LEU A 232 4.16 28.06 41.86
N ALA A 233 4.67 29.00 41.03
CA ALA A 233 5.48 30.12 41.48
C ALA A 233 4.68 31.08 42.42
N ASP A 234 3.38 31.24 42.15
CA ASP A 234 2.47 32.04 42.95
C ASP A 234 1.93 31.31 44.21
N GLY A 235 2.32 30.05 44.43
CA GLY A 235 1.90 29.25 45.58
C GLY A 235 0.44 28.77 45.55
N GLN A 236 -0.23 28.83 44.36
CA GLN A 236 -1.63 28.45 44.15
C GLN A 236 -1.78 26.94 43.92
N MET A 237 -1.60 26.13 44.98
CA MET A 237 -1.58 24.66 44.86
C MET A 237 -2.88 24.05 44.32
N GLU A 238 -4.03 24.60 44.66
CA GLU A 238 -5.33 24.15 44.16
C GLU A 238 -5.42 24.31 42.62
N THR A 239 -4.99 25.46 42.13
CA THR A 239 -4.89 25.73 40.67
C THR A 239 -3.90 24.79 39.99
N VAL A 240 -2.76 24.52 40.61
CA VAL A 240 -1.75 23.57 40.09
C VAL A 240 -2.38 22.17 39.95
N HIS A 241 -3.08 21.66 40.92
CA HIS A 241 -3.76 20.37 40.87
C HIS A 241 -4.83 20.33 39.77
N HIS A 242 -5.64 21.38 39.64
CA HIS A 242 -6.65 21.48 38.58
C HIS A 242 -6.05 21.45 37.20
N LEU A 243 -4.98 22.22 36.93
CA LEU A 243 -4.29 22.27 35.65
C LEU A 243 -3.59 20.93 35.33
N HIS A 244 -3.01 20.28 36.35
CA HIS A 244 -2.35 18.98 36.18
C HIS A 244 -3.31 17.88 35.70
N HIS A 245 -4.56 17.86 36.20
CA HIS A 245 -5.57 16.92 35.74
C HIS A 245 -6.09 17.19 34.31
N ASN A 246 -5.85 18.38 33.78
CA ASN A 246 -6.24 18.77 32.44
C ASN A 246 -5.15 18.55 31.39
N LEU A 247 -4.05 17.89 31.73
CA LEU A 247 -3.01 17.55 30.76
C LEU A 247 -3.46 16.39 29.86
N TYR A 248 -3.33 16.55 28.53
CA TYR A 248 -3.70 15.56 27.49
C TYR A 248 -2.50 15.07 26.68
N PHE A 249 -1.27 15.12 27.24
CA PHE A 249 -0.07 14.60 26.55
C PHE A 249 -0.18 13.13 26.22
N GLU A 250 -0.79 12.33 27.08
CA GLU A 250 -1.06 10.91 26.83
C GLU A 250 -1.98 10.71 25.63
N THR A 251 -3.04 11.51 25.53
CA THR A 251 -3.98 11.47 24.40
C THR A 251 -3.28 11.84 23.10
N ALA A 252 -2.44 12.88 23.12
CA ALA A 252 -1.64 13.29 21.96
C ALA A 252 -0.70 12.19 21.47
N ALA A 253 -0.15 11.37 22.35
CA ALA A 253 0.71 10.24 22.03
C ALA A 253 -0.07 8.97 21.65
N MET A 254 -1.20 8.72 22.32
CA MET A 254 -2.01 7.52 22.12
C MET A 254 -2.66 7.46 20.73
N ILE A 255 -3.14 8.59 20.21
CA ILE A 255 -3.81 8.67 18.91
C ILE A 255 -2.91 8.13 17.78
N PRO A 256 -1.69 8.66 17.53
CA PRO A 256 -0.83 8.16 16.47
C PRO A 256 -0.32 6.73 16.72
N ALA A 257 -0.18 6.30 17.98
CA ALA A 257 0.18 4.92 18.30
C ALA A 257 -0.94 3.94 17.92
N LEU A 258 -2.19 4.24 18.27
CA LEU A 258 -3.35 3.40 17.94
C LEU A 258 -3.55 3.27 16.42
N ILE A 259 -3.37 4.37 15.68
CA ILE A 259 -3.45 4.33 14.21
C ILE A 259 -2.31 3.53 13.59
N THR A 260 -1.12 3.56 14.20
CA THR A 260 0.00 2.72 13.77
C THR A 260 -0.33 1.22 13.92
N VAL A 261 -1.12 0.81 14.94
CA VAL A 261 -1.66 -0.57 15.05
C VAL A 261 -2.50 -0.90 13.83
N GLY A 262 -3.47 -0.03 13.48
CA GLY A 262 -4.33 -0.21 12.31
C GLY A 262 -3.53 -0.36 11.01
N LYS A 263 -2.55 0.53 10.80
CA LYS A 263 -1.68 0.49 9.62
C LYS A 263 -0.79 -0.76 9.57
N MET A 264 -0.32 -1.25 10.72
CA MET A 264 0.44 -2.50 10.79
C MET A 264 -0.43 -3.70 10.42
N LEU A 265 -1.67 -3.78 10.91
CA LEU A 265 -2.61 -4.86 10.56
C LEU A 265 -2.97 -4.82 9.06
N GLU A 266 -3.17 -3.62 8.50
CA GLU A 266 -3.38 -3.42 7.06
C GLU A 266 -2.19 -3.91 6.24
N ALA A 267 -0.96 -3.51 6.60
CA ALA A 267 0.25 -3.93 5.91
C ALA A 267 0.45 -5.46 5.99
N ARG A 268 0.19 -6.06 7.16
CA ARG A 268 0.30 -7.52 7.34
C ARG A 268 -0.73 -8.29 6.50
N SER A 269 -1.96 -7.78 6.36
CA SER A 269 -2.98 -8.40 5.51
C SER A 269 -2.56 -8.36 4.03
N LYS A 270 -2.09 -7.20 3.56
CA LYS A 270 -1.56 -7.05 2.20
C LYS A 270 -0.35 -7.94 1.95
N GLY A 271 0.57 -8.04 2.92
CA GLY A 271 1.77 -8.88 2.83
C GLY A 271 1.45 -10.36 2.59
N ARG A 272 0.41 -10.91 3.22
CA ARG A 272 0.02 -12.31 3.00
C ARG A 272 -0.41 -12.58 1.56
N THR A 273 -1.14 -11.66 0.94
CA THR A 273 -1.56 -11.78 -0.46
C THR A 273 -0.36 -11.72 -1.41
N THR A 274 0.58 -10.81 -1.15
CA THR A 274 1.82 -10.72 -1.94
C THR A 274 2.75 -11.91 -1.74
N ASP A 275 2.80 -12.51 -0.55
CA ASP A 275 3.59 -13.72 -0.29
C ASP A 275 3.04 -14.94 -1.06
N ALA A 276 1.72 -15.08 -1.21
CA ALA A 276 1.11 -16.12 -2.03
C ALA A 276 1.50 -15.96 -3.51
N LEU A 277 1.44 -14.73 -4.05
CA LEU A 277 1.90 -14.43 -5.41
C LEU A 277 3.38 -14.77 -5.61
N ARG A 278 4.24 -14.39 -4.67
CA ARG A 278 5.67 -14.73 -4.70
C ARG A 278 5.92 -16.23 -4.67
N SER A 279 5.08 -16.99 -3.96
CA SER A 279 5.18 -18.45 -3.93
C SER A 279 4.88 -19.05 -5.30
N LEU A 280 3.90 -18.51 -6.04
CA LEU A 280 3.62 -18.90 -7.42
C LEU A 280 4.78 -18.54 -8.37
N MET A 281 5.36 -17.34 -8.24
CA MET A 281 6.50 -16.92 -9.06
C MET A 281 7.74 -17.79 -8.85
N LYS A 282 7.95 -18.33 -7.65
CA LYS A 282 9.07 -19.25 -7.35
C LYS A 282 8.93 -20.61 -7.99
N LEU A 283 7.75 -20.99 -8.48
CA LEU A 283 7.54 -22.25 -9.21
C LEU A 283 8.12 -22.19 -10.62
N ALA A 284 8.25 -21.00 -11.20
CA ALA A 284 8.86 -20.84 -12.52
C ALA A 284 10.34 -21.21 -12.47
N PRO A 285 10.82 -22.13 -13.34
CA PRO A 285 12.24 -22.44 -13.46
C PRO A 285 12.99 -21.22 -13.99
N LYS A 286 14.27 -21.09 -13.63
CA LYS A 286 15.12 -19.97 -14.09
C LYS A 286 15.84 -20.25 -15.38
N THR A 287 15.96 -21.52 -15.75
CA THR A 287 16.70 -21.98 -16.93
C THR A 287 15.88 -23.00 -17.70
N ALA A 288 16.13 -23.10 -18.99
CA ALA A 288 15.56 -24.09 -19.91
C ALA A 288 16.68 -24.83 -20.63
N VAL A 289 16.49 -26.12 -20.92
CA VAL A 289 17.37 -26.90 -21.77
C VAL A 289 16.81 -26.91 -23.17
N LEU A 290 17.46 -26.17 -24.09
CA LEU A 290 17.06 -26.07 -25.48
C LEU A 290 17.87 -27.06 -26.34
N LEU A 291 17.23 -27.57 -27.37
CA LEU A 291 17.89 -28.37 -28.39
C LEU A 291 18.23 -27.48 -29.60
N ARG A 292 19.49 -27.02 -29.72
CA ARG A 292 20.00 -26.22 -30.85
C ARG A 292 21.04 -27.07 -31.65
N ASP A 293 20.83 -27.21 -32.93
CA ASP A 293 21.71 -27.99 -33.80
C ASP A 293 22.02 -29.42 -33.33
N GLY A 294 21.01 -30.07 -32.69
CA GLY A 294 21.15 -31.43 -32.16
C GLY A 294 21.93 -31.51 -30.83
N LYS A 295 22.31 -30.38 -30.25
CA LYS A 295 23.00 -30.31 -28.94
C LYS A 295 22.09 -29.65 -27.89
N GLU A 296 22.16 -30.19 -26.68
CA GLU A 296 21.47 -29.60 -25.53
C GLU A 296 22.27 -28.41 -25.00
N VAL A 297 21.63 -27.26 -24.90
CA VAL A 297 22.19 -26.02 -24.36
C VAL A 297 21.30 -25.51 -23.27
N THR A 298 21.82 -25.30 -22.06
CA THR A 298 21.10 -24.67 -20.97
C THR A 298 21.17 -23.16 -21.15
N VAL A 299 20.00 -22.51 -21.22
CA VAL A 299 19.87 -21.06 -21.37
C VAL A 299 19.00 -20.48 -20.27
N PRO A 300 19.16 -19.20 -19.92
CA PRO A 300 18.20 -18.48 -19.11
C PRO A 300 16.82 -18.47 -19.78
N ILE A 301 15.75 -18.54 -18.97
CA ILE A 301 14.38 -18.61 -19.52
C ILE A 301 14.01 -17.38 -20.35
N ALA A 302 14.61 -16.23 -20.07
CA ALA A 302 14.42 -14.99 -20.82
C ALA A 302 14.94 -15.04 -22.27
N GLU A 303 15.81 -16.02 -22.60
CA GLU A 303 16.37 -16.19 -23.93
C GLU A 303 15.57 -17.18 -24.79
N VAL A 304 14.58 -17.87 -24.22
CA VAL A 304 13.73 -18.83 -24.93
C VAL A 304 12.75 -18.08 -25.83
N GLN A 305 12.68 -18.50 -27.08
CA GLN A 305 11.78 -17.92 -28.07
C GLN A 305 10.66 -18.90 -28.46
N SER A 306 9.54 -18.34 -28.91
CA SER A 306 8.45 -19.16 -29.47
C SER A 306 8.95 -19.93 -30.69
N GLY A 307 8.72 -21.25 -30.70
CA GLY A 307 9.20 -22.17 -31.71
C GLY A 307 10.46 -22.94 -31.31
N ASP A 308 11.20 -22.55 -30.27
CA ASP A 308 12.36 -23.27 -29.74
C ASP A 308 11.95 -24.68 -29.28
N LEU A 309 12.87 -25.63 -29.47
CA LEU A 309 12.72 -27.00 -28.98
C LEU A 309 13.37 -27.11 -27.61
N PHE A 310 12.63 -27.54 -26.65
CA PHE A 310 13.14 -27.77 -25.30
C PHE A 310 12.91 -29.22 -24.83
N VAL A 311 13.73 -29.61 -23.88
CA VAL A 311 13.76 -30.96 -23.31
C VAL A 311 13.49 -30.87 -21.82
N VAL A 312 12.66 -31.79 -21.30
CA VAL A 312 12.34 -31.90 -19.88
C VAL A 312 12.52 -33.34 -19.43
N ARG A 313 13.40 -33.55 -18.47
CA ARG A 313 13.70 -34.86 -17.87
C ARG A 313 12.75 -35.15 -16.72
N PRO A 314 12.66 -36.43 -16.29
CA PRO A 314 11.92 -36.77 -15.07
C PRO A 314 12.35 -35.93 -13.86
N GLY A 315 11.40 -35.41 -13.13
CA GLY A 315 11.60 -34.55 -11.96
C GLY A 315 11.87 -33.08 -12.27
N GLU A 316 12.04 -32.70 -13.54
CA GLU A 316 12.27 -31.32 -13.94
C GLU A 316 10.95 -30.54 -14.13
N SER A 317 11.01 -29.23 -13.86
CA SER A 317 9.88 -28.32 -14.13
C SER A 317 9.89 -27.88 -15.61
N ILE A 318 8.71 -27.84 -16.20
CA ILE A 318 8.51 -27.38 -17.58
C ILE A 318 8.78 -25.87 -17.67
N PRO A 319 9.72 -25.45 -18.56
CA PRO A 319 10.22 -24.07 -18.55
C PRO A 319 9.24 -23.06 -19.14
N VAL A 320 8.56 -23.40 -20.22
CA VAL A 320 7.62 -22.55 -20.96
C VAL A 320 6.44 -23.35 -21.44
N ASP A 321 5.34 -22.69 -21.84
CA ASP A 321 4.22 -23.39 -22.45
C ASP A 321 4.62 -23.98 -23.81
N GLY A 322 4.23 -25.21 -24.07
CA GLY A 322 4.62 -25.90 -25.29
C GLY A 322 3.68 -27.02 -25.71
N VAL A 323 4.00 -27.64 -26.83
CA VAL A 323 3.33 -28.85 -27.34
C VAL A 323 4.37 -29.97 -27.47
N ILE A 324 4.04 -31.14 -26.95
CA ILE A 324 4.91 -32.32 -26.99
C ILE A 324 5.08 -32.80 -28.42
N LEU A 325 6.32 -32.97 -28.86
CA LEU A 325 6.68 -33.52 -30.17
C LEU A 325 7.14 -34.98 -30.08
N GLU A 326 7.83 -35.32 -28.98
CA GLU A 326 8.36 -36.67 -28.75
C GLU A 326 8.28 -36.98 -27.24
N GLY A 327 7.97 -38.26 -26.94
CA GLY A 327 7.90 -38.76 -25.59
C GLY A 327 6.47 -38.82 -25.03
N SER A 328 6.36 -39.42 -23.87
CA SER A 328 5.13 -39.43 -23.04
C SER A 328 5.50 -39.46 -21.57
N SER A 329 4.72 -38.80 -20.76
CA SER A 329 4.95 -38.76 -19.33
C SER A 329 3.67 -38.33 -18.56
N ALA A 330 3.62 -38.67 -17.30
CA ALA A 330 2.67 -38.05 -16.39
C ALA A 330 3.22 -36.68 -15.94
N VAL A 331 2.40 -35.66 -16.03
CA VAL A 331 2.76 -34.27 -15.66
C VAL A 331 1.92 -33.85 -14.46
N ASN A 332 2.58 -33.44 -13.39
CA ASN A 332 1.92 -32.90 -12.22
C ASN A 332 1.58 -31.42 -12.45
N GLU A 333 0.31 -31.13 -12.65
CA GLU A 333 -0.22 -29.79 -12.88
C GLU A 333 -0.85 -29.17 -11.60
N ALA A 334 -0.65 -29.77 -10.42
CA ALA A 334 -1.29 -29.38 -9.18
C ALA A 334 -1.02 -27.89 -8.78
N ALA A 335 0.13 -27.37 -9.17
CA ALA A 335 0.50 -25.98 -8.92
C ALA A 335 -0.40 -24.96 -9.66
N LEU A 336 -0.98 -25.36 -10.80
CA LEU A 336 -1.82 -24.50 -11.63
C LEU A 336 -3.31 -24.84 -11.50
N THR A 337 -3.64 -26.13 -11.43
CA THR A 337 -5.03 -26.61 -11.44
C THR A 337 -5.58 -26.90 -10.05
N GLY A 338 -4.69 -27.14 -9.07
CA GLY A 338 -5.05 -27.59 -7.72
C GLY A 338 -5.34 -29.11 -7.64
N GLU A 339 -5.32 -29.84 -8.75
CA GLU A 339 -5.55 -31.29 -8.78
C GLU A 339 -4.25 -32.04 -8.52
N SER A 340 -4.23 -32.87 -7.49
CA SER A 340 -3.02 -33.61 -7.05
C SER A 340 -2.66 -34.81 -7.91
N ILE A 341 -3.55 -35.24 -8.80
CA ILE A 341 -3.33 -36.42 -9.65
C ILE A 341 -2.58 -35.99 -10.92
N PRO A 342 -1.38 -36.55 -11.20
CA PRO A 342 -0.68 -36.26 -12.43
C PRO A 342 -1.50 -36.67 -13.67
N VAL A 343 -1.40 -35.89 -14.74
CA VAL A 343 -2.13 -36.10 -15.98
C VAL A 343 -1.17 -36.70 -17.02
N ASP A 344 -1.57 -37.81 -17.62
CA ASP A 344 -0.80 -38.41 -18.70
C ASP A 344 -0.83 -37.54 -19.95
N LYS A 345 0.35 -37.21 -20.46
CA LYS A 345 0.57 -36.39 -21.65
C LYS A 345 1.32 -37.18 -22.70
N THR A 346 0.88 -37.03 -23.92
CA THR A 346 1.43 -37.72 -25.12
C THR A 346 1.76 -36.73 -26.21
N VAL A 347 2.33 -37.22 -27.31
CA VAL A 347 2.65 -36.41 -28.49
C VAL A 347 1.41 -35.65 -28.99
N GLY A 348 1.53 -34.33 -29.14
CA GLY A 348 0.44 -33.43 -29.54
C GLY A 348 -0.26 -32.72 -28.40
N ASP A 349 -0.07 -33.19 -27.16
CA ASP A 349 -0.66 -32.54 -25.99
C ASP A 349 0.08 -31.27 -25.59
N ALA A 350 -0.69 -30.33 -25.02
CA ALA A 350 -0.13 -29.10 -24.48
C ALA A 350 0.41 -29.31 -23.06
N VAL A 351 1.54 -28.64 -22.76
CA VAL A 351 2.16 -28.56 -21.45
C VAL A 351 2.32 -27.12 -21.03
N SER A 352 2.19 -26.87 -19.73
CA SER A 352 2.22 -25.52 -19.16
C SER A 352 3.49 -25.28 -18.36
N ALA A 353 3.98 -24.05 -18.37
CA ALA A 353 5.12 -23.61 -17.57
C ALA A 353 4.88 -23.87 -16.07
N ALA A 354 5.95 -24.19 -15.33
CA ALA A 354 5.96 -24.48 -13.88
C ALA A 354 5.22 -25.76 -13.45
N THR A 355 4.73 -26.61 -14.37
CA THR A 355 4.29 -27.96 -14.07
C THR A 355 5.49 -28.90 -14.00
N ILE A 356 5.39 -30.03 -13.30
CA ILE A 356 6.51 -30.94 -13.05
C ILE A 356 6.31 -32.22 -13.87
N ASN A 357 7.33 -32.53 -14.68
CA ASN A 357 7.41 -33.81 -15.37
C ASN A 357 7.78 -34.92 -14.39
N THR A 358 6.96 -36.01 -14.26
CA THR A 358 7.19 -37.03 -13.24
C THR A 358 8.08 -38.20 -13.72
N ASP A 359 7.74 -38.83 -14.83
CA ASP A 359 8.29 -40.14 -15.15
C ASP A 359 9.08 -40.23 -16.48
N GLY A 360 8.57 -39.60 -17.53
CA GLY A 360 9.09 -39.78 -18.87
C GLY A 360 10.02 -38.64 -19.30
N PHE A 361 10.65 -38.85 -20.46
CA PHE A 361 11.37 -37.83 -21.19
C PHE A 361 10.42 -37.13 -22.13
N LEU A 362 10.42 -35.80 -22.12
CA LEU A 362 9.57 -34.98 -22.98
C LEU A 362 10.47 -34.07 -23.86
N LYS A 363 10.18 -34.05 -25.15
CA LYS A 363 10.68 -33.04 -26.09
C LYS A 363 9.50 -32.25 -26.61
N ALA A 364 9.48 -30.96 -26.37
CA ALA A 364 8.38 -30.09 -26.73
C ALA A 364 8.83 -28.85 -27.46
N ARG A 365 7.89 -28.24 -28.18
CA ARG A 365 8.11 -26.97 -28.89
C ARG A 365 7.45 -25.85 -28.09
N ALA A 366 8.18 -24.79 -27.80
CA ALA A 366 7.69 -23.61 -27.11
C ALA A 366 6.60 -22.91 -27.95
N THR A 367 5.45 -22.67 -27.36
CA THR A 367 4.32 -21.95 -27.97
C THR A 367 4.14 -20.58 -27.41
N ARG A 368 4.25 -20.43 -26.06
CA ARG A 368 4.16 -19.14 -25.35
C ARG A 368 5.37 -19.01 -24.43
N VAL A 369 5.97 -17.84 -24.45
CA VAL A 369 7.20 -17.56 -23.70
C VAL A 369 7.07 -16.25 -22.92
N GLY A 370 7.88 -16.07 -21.88
CA GLY A 370 7.93 -14.82 -21.11
C GLY A 370 6.59 -14.45 -20.46
N GLU A 371 6.11 -13.23 -20.72
CA GLU A 371 4.87 -12.71 -20.15
C GLU A 371 3.60 -13.39 -20.68
N ASP A 372 3.67 -14.09 -21.83
CA ASP A 372 2.54 -14.75 -22.45
C ASP A 372 2.31 -16.19 -21.95
N THR A 373 3.17 -16.72 -21.07
CA THR A 373 2.98 -18.05 -20.49
C THR A 373 1.72 -18.10 -19.61
N THR A 374 1.10 -19.27 -19.52
CA THR A 374 -0.09 -19.52 -18.71
C THR A 374 0.14 -19.10 -17.24
N LEU A 375 1.31 -19.41 -16.67
CA LEU A 375 1.67 -18.99 -15.32
C LEU A 375 1.74 -17.47 -15.20
N SER A 376 2.40 -16.77 -16.13
CA SER A 376 2.50 -15.31 -16.12
C SER A 376 1.13 -14.64 -16.21
N GLN A 377 0.23 -15.17 -17.04
CA GLN A 377 -1.15 -14.69 -17.14
C GLN A 377 -1.94 -14.89 -15.84
N ILE A 378 -1.79 -16.05 -15.17
CA ILE A 378 -2.41 -16.31 -13.86
C ILE A 378 -1.88 -15.31 -12.82
N ILE A 379 -0.56 -15.13 -12.73
CA ILE A 379 0.08 -14.18 -11.82
C ILE A 379 -0.47 -12.76 -12.07
N ARG A 380 -0.57 -12.35 -13.33
CA ARG A 380 -1.12 -11.04 -13.71
C ARG A 380 -2.59 -10.90 -13.32
N MET A 381 -3.44 -11.89 -13.62
CA MET A 381 -4.86 -11.87 -13.22
C MET A 381 -5.03 -11.78 -11.70
N VAL A 382 -4.26 -12.54 -10.92
CA VAL A 382 -4.32 -12.50 -9.46
C VAL A 382 -3.77 -11.17 -8.93
N SER A 383 -2.69 -10.64 -9.53
CA SER A 383 -2.14 -9.32 -9.21
C SER A 383 -3.15 -8.20 -9.48
N ASP A 384 -3.81 -8.23 -10.64
CA ASP A 384 -4.84 -7.25 -11.01
C ASP A 384 -6.08 -7.35 -10.11
N ALA A 385 -6.50 -8.57 -9.75
CA ALA A 385 -7.58 -8.80 -8.80
C ALA A 385 -7.23 -8.29 -7.39
N ALA A 386 -5.99 -8.50 -6.94
CA ALA A 386 -5.49 -7.99 -5.67
C ALA A 386 -5.27 -6.47 -5.68
N ALA A 387 -4.98 -5.90 -6.84
CA ALA A 387 -4.80 -4.46 -7.05
C ALA A 387 -6.13 -3.71 -7.11
N THR A 388 -7.21 -4.36 -7.56
CA THR A 388 -8.55 -3.77 -7.53
C THR A 388 -8.99 -3.59 -6.09
N LYS A 389 -9.19 -2.33 -5.70
CA LYS A 389 -9.73 -2.02 -4.36
C LYS A 389 -11.07 -2.73 -4.18
N ALA A 390 -11.17 -3.47 -3.08
CA ALA A 390 -12.47 -3.92 -2.62
C ALA A 390 -13.45 -2.72 -2.58
N PRO A 391 -14.69 -2.85 -3.07
CA PRO A 391 -15.69 -1.76 -3.08
C PRO A 391 -15.84 -1.09 -1.72
N ILE A 392 -15.68 -1.84 -0.63
CA ILE A 392 -15.74 -1.37 0.75
C ILE A 392 -14.64 -0.34 1.08
N SER A 393 -13.46 -0.48 0.50
CA SER A 393 -12.36 0.47 0.70
C SER A 393 -12.63 1.82 0.02
N ARG A 394 -13.27 1.82 -1.16
CA ARG A 394 -13.72 3.04 -1.84
C ARG A 394 -14.76 3.80 -1.03
N ILE A 395 -15.74 3.08 -0.47
CA ILE A 395 -16.79 3.66 0.38
C ILE A 395 -16.17 4.28 1.62
N ALA A 396 -15.23 3.59 2.27
CA ALA A 396 -14.53 4.12 3.44
C ALA A 396 -13.79 5.43 3.14
N ASP A 397 -13.12 5.53 1.99
CA ASP A 397 -12.43 6.75 1.57
C ASP A 397 -13.39 7.90 1.25
N GLN A 398 -14.52 7.63 0.60
CA GLN A 398 -15.56 8.62 0.32
C GLN A 398 -16.20 9.14 1.60
N VAL A 399 -16.51 8.24 2.53
CA VAL A 399 -17.03 8.60 3.86
C VAL A 399 -16.03 9.47 4.60
N ALA A 400 -14.74 9.10 4.61
CA ALA A 400 -13.71 9.91 5.26
C ALA A 400 -13.60 11.33 4.66
N GLY A 401 -13.74 11.46 3.34
CA GLY A 401 -13.70 12.75 2.65
C GLY A 401 -14.81 13.73 3.07
N ILE A 402 -15.99 13.24 3.46
CA ILE A 402 -17.11 14.06 3.96
C ILE A 402 -17.02 14.19 5.49
N PHE A 403 -16.68 13.09 6.17
CA PHE A 403 -16.67 12.99 7.62
C PHE A 403 -15.65 13.93 8.25
N VAL A 404 -14.43 14.01 7.69
CA VAL A 404 -13.36 14.86 8.26
C VAL A 404 -13.74 16.33 8.28
N PRO A 405 -14.21 16.97 7.18
CA PRO A 405 -14.73 18.34 7.23
C PRO A 405 -15.90 18.53 8.19
N ALA A 406 -16.82 17.55 8.25
CA ALA A 406 -17.96 17.61 9.15
C ALA A 406 -17.53 17.63 10.62
N VAL A 407 -16.59 16.78 11.02
CA VAL A 407 -16.05 16.73 12.37
C VAL A 407 -15.32 18.02 12.75
N ILE A 408 -14.52 18.57 11.83
CA ILE A 408 -13.85 19.86 12.03
C ILE A 408 -14.89 20.96 12.27
N LEU A 409 -15.97 20.98 11.47
CA LEU A 409 -17.05 21.94 11.63
C LEU A 409 -17.76 21.78 12.99
N VAL A 410 -18.09 20.53 13.38
CA VAL A 410 -18.75 20.27 14.69
C VAL A 410 -17.83 20.68 15.84
N SER A 411 -16.54 20.39 15.76
CA SER A 411 -15.54 20.83 16.77
C SER A 411 -15.51 22.36 16.89
N LEU A 412 -15.49 23.07 15.75
CA LEU A 412 -15.52 24.54 15.73
C LEU A 412 -16.83 25.09 16.31
N LEU A 413 -17.96 24.50 15.93
CA LEU A 413 -19.28 24.88 16.48
C LEU A 413 -19.36 24.63 17.98
N THR A 414 -18.79 23.51 18.46
CA THR A 414 -18.71 23.21 19.90
C THR A 414 -17.91 24.28 20.62
N PHE A 415 -16.76 24.68 20.07
CA PHE A 415 -15.94 25.75 20.64
C PHE A 415 -16.72 27.06 20.71
N ILE A 416 -17.35 27.49 19.60
CA ILE A 416 -18.13 28.72 19.54
C ILE A 416 -19.31 28.67 20.50
N ALA A 417 -20.05 27.57 20.58
CA ALA A 417 -21.21 27.41 21.46
C ALA A 417 -20.85 27.60 22.94
N TRP A 418 -19.72 27.03 23.38
CA TRP A 418 -19.27 27.21 24.79
C TRP A 418 -18.73 28.60 25.04
N MET A 419 -18.09 29.25 24.05
CA MET A 419 -17.70 30.66 24.16
C MET A 419 -18.92 31.58 24.30
N LEU A 420 -19.96 31.38 23.50
CA LEU A 420 -21.23 32.13 23.57
C LEU A 420 -21.99 31.87 24.88
N ALA A 421 -21.87 30.66 25.43
CA ALA A 421 -22.44 30.34 26.75
C ALA A 421 -21.71 30.99 27.95
N GLY A 422 -20.72 31.87 27.68
CA GLY A 422 -19.96 32.60 28.71
C GLY A 422 -18.96 31.74 29.48
N LYS A 423 -18.68 30.48 29.03
CA LYS A 423 -17.64 29.66 29.60
C LYS A 423 -16.30 30.04 28.98
N GLY A 424 -15.29 30.22 29.78
CA GLY A 424 -13.96 30.62 29.28
C GLY A 424 -13.33 29.68 28.25
N VAL A 425 -12.27 30.17 27.64
CA VAL A 425 -11.48 29.41 26.62
C VAL A 425 -10.98 28.08 27.19
N GLU A 426 -10.59 28.07 28.48
CA GLU A 426 -10.14 26.88 29.22
C GLU A 426 -11.18 25.77 29.25
N PHE A 427 -12.46 26.11 29.24
CA PHE A 427 -13.56 25.17 29.21
C PHE A 427 -13.93 24.74 27.80
N ALA A 428 -13.85 25.63 26.82
CA ALA A 428 -14.28 25.40 25.44
C ALA A 428 -13.28 24.54 24.63
N ILE A 429 -11.95 24.76 24.78
CA ILE A 429 -10.91 24.05 24.02
C ILE A 429 -10.93 22.54 24.30
N PRO A 430 -10.90 22.02 25.55
CA PRO A 430 -10.90 20.59 25.79
C PRO A 430 -12.08 19.87 25.15
N ARG A 431 -13.26 20.50 25.13
CA ARG A 431 -14.48 19.92 24.56
C ARG A 431 -14.43 19.90 23.04
N ALA A 432 -13.90 20.94 22.41
CA ALA A 432 -13.66 20.97 20.99
C ALA A 432 -12.60 19.92 20.55
N VAL A 433 -11.52 19.80 21.33
CA VAL A 433 -10.49 18.76 21.12
C VAL A 433 -11.08 17.37 21.33
N ALA A 434 -11.90 17.17 22.35
CA ALA A 434 -12.58 15.89 22.61
C ALA A 434 -13.45 15.46 21.41
N VAL A 435 -14.15 16.40 20.75
CA VAL A 435 -14.90 16.12 19.52
C VAL A 435 -13.99 15.60 18.41
N LEU A 436 -12.83 16.21 18.19
CA LEU A 436 -11.84 15.75 17.19
C LEU A 436 -11.30 14.37 17.51
N VAL A 437 -10.99 14.11 18.77
CA VAL A 437 -10.41 12.84 19.23
C VAL A 437 -11.41 11.70 19.18
N VAL A 438 -12.61 11.89 19.74
CA VAL A 438 -13.68 10.85 19.80
C VAL A 438 -14.19 10.51 18.42
N SER A 439 -14.22 11.48 17.51
CA SER A 439 -14.63 11.27 16.12
C SER A 439 -13.56 10.57 15.25
N CYS A 440 -12.48 10.06 15.84
CA CYS A 440 -11.51 9.28 15.08
C CYS A 440 -12.17 8.00 14.50
N PRO A 441 -12.23 7.81 13.17
CA PRO A 441 -12.75 6.58 12.57
C PRO A 441 -11.74 5.44 12.64
N CYS A 442 -11.09 5.26 13.78
CA CYS A 442 -10.05 4.27 13.99
C CYS A 442 -10.55 2.85 13.75
N ALA A 443 -11.80 2.57 14.14
CA ALA A 443 -12.47 1.28 13.87
C ALA A 443 -12.70 1.03 12.37
N LEU A 444 -13.03 2.06 11.59
CA LEU A 444 -13.21 1.96 10.14
C LEU A 444 -11.89 1.60 9.44
N GLY A 445 -10.77 2.17 9.91
CA GLY A 445 -9.43 1.82 9.44
C GLY A 445 -9.01 0.38 9.74
N LEU A 446 -9.57 -0.23 10.80
CA LEU A 446 -9.35 -1.63 11.18
C LEU A 446 -10.32 -2.58 10.48
N ALA A 447 -11.57 -2.17 10.25
CA ALA A 447 -12.61 -3.02 9.65
C ALA A 447 -12.28 -3.43 8.21
N THR A 448 -11.72 -2.52 7.42
CA THR A 448 -11.39 -2.78 6.00
C THR A 448 -10.35 -3.91 5.84
N PRO A 449 -9.17 -3.89 6.52
CA PRO A 449 -8.23 -5.00 6.45
C PRO A 449 -8.78 -6.33 6.96
N VAL A 450 -9.58 -6.29 8.03
CA VAL A 450 -10.20 -7.50 8.60
C VAL A 450 -11.21 -8.11 7.62
N ALA A 451 -12.07 -7.28 7.00
CA ALA A 451 -13.02 -7.75 6.01
C ALA A 451 -12.33 -8.37 4.78
N ILE A 452 -11.23 -7.77 4.31
CA ILE A 452 -10.43 -8.33 3.20
C ILE A 452 -9.79 -9.65 3.64
N MET A 453 -9.23 -9.72 4.84
CA MET A 453 -8.58 -10.94 5.36
C MET A 453 -9.56 -12.11 5.49
N VAL A 454 -10.77 -11.85 5.94
CA VAL A 454 -11.85 -12.89 6.07
C VAL A 454 -12.43 -13.26 4.71
N GLY A 455 -12.50 -12.30 3.77
CA GLY A 455 -13.07 -12.55 2.43
C GLY A 455 -12.08 -13.17 1.43
N SER A 456 -10.78 -13.12 1.71
CA SER A 456 -9.72 -13.67 0.85
C SER A 456 -9.05 -14.94 1.43
N GLY A 457 -9.35 -15.33 2.64
CA GLY A 457 -8.92 -16.57 3.26
C GLY A 457 -9.97 -17.64 3.10
#